data_eb7cac74cc5b963e4b9e7251a8333d0a
#
_entry.id   eb7cac74cc5b963e4b9e7251a8333d0a
#
_cell.length_a   1.000
_cell.length_b   1.000
_cell.length_c   1.000
_cell.angle_alpha   90.00
_cell.angle_beta   90.00
_cell.angle_gamma   90.00
#
_symmetry.space_group_name_H-M   'P 1'
#
loop_
_entity.id
_entity.type
_entity.pdbx_description
1 polymer ?
#
loop_
_entity_poly.entity_id
_entity_poly.type
_entity_poly.pdbx_seq_one_letter_code
_entity_poly.pdbx_strand_id
1 'polypeptide(L)'
;TIDMRRGFDFHYLNPIIFLRSAEYYSGASADNALLGLNASFIIGKHTTIYGQFVLDEMTVKRFIAFKGYTGNKQSYQLGVKSYDCFGVKNLFLQLEGNIVRPYMYSHTPQGTGNSVGEDNYAHYNEPLAHPWGGNLWEMVARVQYNWKRWYFQYKLNYGQYGDDWDVENNVWANYGHNVYNDYSTAIPLDWDENGHDTYNGHYLLTGRKTTMMMNDFIVSYLVNSAYSMNIFAEVTHRSYKAQGLDNQNDLIFSFGIRTSLDRKYYDF
;
A
#
# COMPACT_ATOMS: atom_id res chain seq x y z
N THR A 1 -1.16 16.50 2.60
CA THR A 1 -0.77 17.46 1.56
C THR A 1 -1.21 18.85 1.96
N ILE A 2 -0.42 19.87 1.65
CA ILE A 2 -0.75 21.28 1.92
C ILE A 2 -1.03 21.92 0.57
N ASP A 3 -2.14 22.67 0.46
CA ASP A 3 -2.48 23.40 -0.76
C ASP A 3 -1.36 24.38 -1.13
N MET A 4 -0.66 24.09 -2.20
CA MET A 4 0.45 24.92 -2.72
C MET A 4 0.02 26.34 -3.11
N ARG A 5 -1.27 26.59 -3.31
CA ARG A 5 -1.82 27.93 -3.64
C ARG A 5 -1.83 28.89 -2.44
N ARG A 6 -1.83 28.35 -1.21
CA ARG A 6 -1.83 29.14 0.04
C ARG A 6 -0.42 29.37 0.61
N GLY A 7 0.58 28.67 0.11
CA GLY A 7 1.92 28.72 0.65
C GLY A 7 2.00 28.08 2.05
N PHE A 8 2.76 28.66 2.94
CA PHE A 8 2.97 28.15 4.29
C PHE A 8 1.82 28.58 5.22
N ASP A 9 1.12 27.59 5.83
CA ASP A 9 0.04 27.84 6.79
C ASP A 9 0.50 27.57 8.23
N PHE A 10 0.47 28.62 9.06
CA PHE A 10 0.86 28.56 10.47
C PHE A 10 -0.05 27.68 11.34
N HIS A 11 -1.27 27.40 10.92
CA HIS A 11 -2.21 26.56 11.68
C HIS A 11 -1.69 25.11 11.84
N TYR A 12 -0.89 24.63 10.89
CA TYR A 12 -0.28 23.31 10.94
C TYR A 12 0.97 23.21 11.84
N LEU A 13 1.44 24.33 12.39
CA LEU A 13 2.55 24.31 13.36
C LEU A 13 2.15 23.92 14.78
N ASN A 14 0.84 23.85 15.07
CA ASN A 14 0.38 23.49 16.40
C ASN A 14 0.26 21.95 16.53
N PRO A 15 1.17 21.29 17.27
CA PRO A 15 1.18 19.83 17.41
C PRO A 15 0.03 19.28 18.26
N ILE A 16 -0.72 20.13 18.97
CA ILE A 16 -1.80 19.73 19.89
C ILE A 16 -3.14 19.58 19.12
N ILE A 17 -3.27 20.19 17.98
CA ILE A 17 -4.53 20.23 17.21
C ILE A 17 -4.65 19.03 16.26
N PHE A 18 -4.16 17.87 16.48
CA PHE A 18 -4.36 16.70 15.60
C PHE A 18 -4.77 17.06 14.15
N LEU A 19 -4.21 18.09 13.58
CA LEU A 19 -4.32 18.68 12.24
C LEU A 19 -5.75 18.79 11.63
N ARG A 20 -6.68 17.96 12.06
CA ARG A 20 -8.05 17.87 11.52
C ARG A 20 -8.93 19.10 11.81
N SER A 21 -8.67 19.79 12.90
CA SER A 21 -9.37 21.06 13.18
C SER A 21 -8.90 22.19 12.26
N ALA A 22 -7.65 22.18 11.79
CA ALA A 22 -7.15 23.12 10.82
C ALA A 22 -7.78 22.87 9.43
N GLU A 23 -7.93 21.62 9.04
CA GLU A 23 -8.62 21.19 7.81
C GLU A 23 -10.08 21.69 7.79
N TYR A 24 -10.83 21.49 8.88
CA TYR A 24 -12.23 21.95 8.98
C TYR A 24 -12.39 23.49 9.02
N TYR A 25 -11.44 24.19 9.63
CA TYR A 25 -11.54 25.64 9.77
C TYR A 25 -11.31 26.39 8.47
N SER A 26 -10.51 25.85 7.59
CA SER A 26 -10.15 26.48 6.32
C SER A 26 -11.20 26.33 5.19
N GLY A 27 -12.28 25.59 5.42
CA GLY A 27 -13.56 25.59 4.68
C GLY A 27 -13.57 25.39 3.16
N ALA A 28 -12.43 25.41 2.51
CA ALA A 28 -12.21 25.21 1.08
C ALA A 28 -10.74 24.93 0.79
N SER A 29 -10.04 24.29 1.72
CA SER A 29 -8.64 23.94 1.50
C SER A 29 -8.55 22.54 0.91
N ALA A 30 -7.68 22.41 -0.07
CA ALA A 30 -7.28 21.13 -0.64
C ALA A 30 -6.32 20.36 0.29
N ASP A 31 -6.42 20.54 1.61
CA ASP A 31 -5.55 19.90 2.57
C ASP A 31 -6.12 18.55 3.00
N ASN A 32 -5.29 17.54 3.06
CA ASN A 32 -5.65 16.20 3.57
C ASN A 32 -4.82 15.83 4.79
N ALA A 33 -5.46 15.23 5.78
CA ALA A 33 -4.84 14.76 7.01
C ALA A 33 -5.05 13.25 7.19
N LEU A 34 -3.96 12.49 7.15
CA LEU A 34 -3.96 11.07 7.49
C LEU A 34 -3.53 10.86 8.94
N LEU A 35 -4.29 10.05 9.66
CA LEU A 35 -3.96 9.63 11.02
C LEU A 35 -3.41 8.20 10.98
N GLY A 36 -2.16 8.02 11.41
CA GLY A 36 -1.50 6.72 11.47
C GLY A 36 -1.19 6.28 12.90
N LEU A 37 -1.47 5.02 13.22
CA LEU A 37 -1.06 4.36 14.45
C LEU A 37 -0.14 3.20 14.11
N ASN A 38 1.09 3.22 14.65
CA ASN A 38 2.06 2.13 14.53
C ASN A 38 2.29 1.49 15.90
N ALA A 39 2.33 0.18 15.94
CA ALA A 39 2.66 -0.58 17.13
C ALA A 39 3.64 -1.70 16.81
N SER A 40 4.57 -1.98 17.73
CA SER A 40 5.42 -3.14 17.64
C SER A 40 5.70 -3.70 19.03
N PHE A 41 5.69 -5.04 19.14
CA PHE A 41 5.92 -5.77 20.39
C PHE A 41 6.98 -6.84 20.16
N ILE A 42 8.00 -6.85 21.01
CA ILE A 42 9.04 -7.87 21.00
C ILE A 42 8.62 -9.02 21.91
N ILE A 43 8.54 -10.22 21.34
CA ILE A 43 8.23 -11.45 22.06
C ILE A 43 9.48 -12.30 22.20
N GLY A 44 9.87 -12.54 23.43
CA GLY A 44 11.14 -13.21 23.73
C GLY A 44 12.34 -12.41 23.26
N LYS A 45 13.31 -13.08 22.60
CA LYS A 45 14.58 -12.46 22.16
C LYS A 45 14.65 -12.21 20.65
N HIS A 46 13.82 -12.88 19.88
CA HIS A 46 14.02 -13.02 18.43
C HIS A 46 12.81 -12.65 17.59
N THR A 47 11.62 -12.53 18.19
CA THR A 47 10.37 -12.34 17.45
C THR A 47 9.77 -10.97 17.74
N THR A 48 9.34 -10.29 16.68
CA THR A 48 8.60 -9.03 16.77
C THR A 48 7.29 -9.16 16.03
N ILE A 49 6.18 -8.83 16.70
CA ILE A 49 4.89 -8.58 16.07
C ILE A 49 4.79 -7.08 15.86
N TYR A 50 4.32 -6.65 14.70
CA TYR A 50 4.13 -5.25 14.39
C TYR A 50 2.86 -5.05 13.59
N GLY A 51 2.32 -3.84 13.65
CA GLY A 51 1.15 -3.46 12.88
C GLY A 51 1.06 -1.97 12.67
N GLN A 52 0.30 -1.60 11.66
CA GLN A 52 -0.03 -0.23 11.32
C GLN A 52 -1.52 -0.14 11.01
N PHE A 53 -2.14 0.91 11.47
CA PHE A 53 -3.47 1.34 11.07
C PHE A 53 -3.37 2.75 10.53
N VAL A 54 -3.94 3.01 9.36
CA VAL A 54 -4.03 4.36 8.79
C VAL A 54 -5.49 4.68 8.52
N LEU A 55 -5.89 5.84 8.99
CA LEU A 55 -7.20 6.43 8.81
C LEU A 55 -7.07 7.71 8.00
N ASP A 56 -7.73 7.78 6.86
CA ASP A 56 -7.86 8.96 6.02
C ASP A 56 -9.19 9.67 6.31
N GLU A 57 -10.31 9.00 6.05
CA GLU A 57 -11.65 9.46 6.37
C GLU A 57 -12.47 8.37 7.07
N MET A 58 -13.38 8.78 7.97
CA MET A 58 -14.31 7.85 8.61
C MET A 58 -15.58 8.58 9.10
N THR A 59 -16.70 8.05 8.69
CA THR A 59 -18.00 8.38 9.30
C THR A 59 -18.41 7.23 10.22
N VAL A 60 -18.31 7.41 11.54
CA VAL A 60 -18.51 6.35 12.55
C VAL A 60 -19.84 5.62 12.36
N LYS A 61 -20.94 6.34 12.14
CA LYS A 61 -22.28 5.75 11.91
C LYS A 61 -22.29 4.83 10.68
N ARG A 62 -21.63 5.24 9.58
CA ARG A 62 -21.51 4.48 8.34
C ARG A 62 -20.54 3.30 8.47
N PHE A 63 -19.50 3.49 9.28
CA PHE A 63 -18.54 2.43 9.57
C PHE A 63 -19.20 1.26 10.32
N ILE A 64 -19.95 1.57 11.39
CA ILE A 64 -20.66 0.55 12.19
C ILE A 64 -21.75 -0.16 11.38
N ALA A 65 -22.33 0.50 10.38
CA ALA A 65 -23.36 -0.11 9.53
C ALA A 65 -22.80 -1.20 8.59
N PHE A 66 -21.48 -1.28 8.39
CA PHE A 66 -20.79 -2.26 7.54
C PHE A 66 -21.33 -2.37 6.10
N LYS A 67 -21.84 -1.28 5.55
CA LYS A 67 -22.47 -1.26 4.22
C LYS A 67 -21.50 -0.93 3.06
N GLY A 68 -20.19 -0.95 3.28
CA GLY A 68 -19.21 -0.65 2.23
C GLY A 68 -19.24 0.82 1.77
N TYR A 69 -19.39 1.77 2.69
CA TYR A 69 -19.43 3.20 2.36
C TYR A 69 -18.07 3.70 1.85
N THR A 70 -18.06 4.43 0.73
CA THR A 70 -16.86 4.93 0.04
C THR A 70 -16.01 5.87 0.88
N GLY A 71 -16.64 6.75 1.70
CA GLY A 71 -15.95 7.69 2.58
C GLY A 71 -15.40 7.07 3.88
N ASN A 72 -15.42 5.74 4.02
CA ASN A 72 -14.71 5.06 5.10
C ASN A 72 -13.37 4.52 4.58
N LYS A 73 -12.33 5.34 4.65
CA LYS A 73 -11.01 5.12 4.06
C LYS A 73 -10.02 4.71 5.15
N GLN A 74 -9.71 3.41 5.22
CA GLN A 74 -8.77 2.84 6.18
C GLN A 74 -7.85 1.82 5.51
N SER A 75 -6.62 1.71 6.04
CA SER A 75 -5.71 0.62 5.73
C SER A 75 -5.14 -0.03 6.98
N TYR A 76 -4.81 -1.30 6.87
CA TYR A 76 -4.35 -2.15 7.94
C TYR A 76 -3.13 -2.95 7.50
N GLN A 77 -2.13 -3.03 8.38
CA GLN A 77 -0.99 -3.91 8.24
C GLN A 77 -0.81 -4.69 9.53
N LEU A 78 -0.53 -5.97 9.42
CA LEU A 78 -0.14 -6.81 10.53
C LEU A 78 0.98 -7.75 10.07
N GLY A 79 2.07 -7.81 10.83
CA GLY A 79 3.19 -8.66 10.50
C GLY A 79 3.89 -9.26 11.71
N VAL A 80 4.59 -10.34 11.44
CA VAL A 80 5.51 -10.98 12.36
C VAL A 80 6.85 -11.20 11.68
N LYS A 81 7.94 -10.90 12.37
CA LYS A 81 9.31 -11.22 11.95
C LYS A 81 10.06 -11.89 13.07
N SER A 82 10.86 -12.89 12.73
CA SER A 82 11.65 -13.63 13.69
C SER A 82 13.05 -13.91 13.16
N TYR A 83 14.03 -13.69 14.02
CA TYR A 83 15.45 -14.01 13.78
C TYR A 83 15.80 -15.30 14.52
N ASP A 84 16.77 -16.06 14.00
CA ASP A 84 17.16 -17.36 14.53
C ASP A 84 15.93 -18.28 14.76
N CYS A 85 15.01 -18.25 13.80
CA CYS A 85 13.71 -18.87 13.90
C CYS A 85 13.84 -20.37 14.10
N PHE A 86 12.98 -20.95 14.95
CA PHE A 86 13.02 -22.37 15.33
C PHE A 86 14.38 -22.85 15.88
N GLY A 87 15.20 -21.93 16.43
CA GLY A 87 16.55 -22.25 16.92
C GLY A 87 17.61 -22.41 15.82
N VAL A 88 17.26 -22.18 14.57
CA VAL A 88 18.21 -22.20 13.45
C VAL A 88 18.91 -20.84 13.35
N LYS A 89 20.18 -20.82 13.69
CA LYS A 89 21.01 -19.60 13.69
C LYS A 89 21.07 -18.98 12.30
N ASN A 90 20.90 -17.65 12.21
CA ASN A 90 20.91 -16.85 11.00
C ASN A 90 19.72 -17.12 10.04
N LEU A 91 18.66 -17.81 10.49
CA LEU A 91 17.41 -17.92 9.76
C LEU A 91 16.49 -16.78 10.15
N PHE A 92 16.09 -15.97 9.17
CA PHE A 92 15.10 -14.90 9.30
C PHE A 92 13.82 -15.31 8.59
N LEU A 93 12.69 -15.11 9.27
CA LEU A 93 11.35 -15.27 8.70
C LEU A 93 10.54 -14.01 8.93
N GLN A 94 9.75 -13.62 7.92
CA GLN A 94 8.76 -12.56 8.00
C GLN A 94 7.49 -13.00 7.29
N LEU A 95 6.36 -12.75 7.93
CA LEU A 95 5.03 -12.86 7.33
C LEU A 95 4.27 -11.58 7.64
N GLU A 96 3.65 -10.99 6.62
CA GLU A 96 2.92 -9.74 6.72
C GLU A 96 1.66 -9.80 5.87
N GLY A 97 0.58 -9.22 6.38
CA GLY A 97 -0.66 -9.02 5.65
C GLY A 97 -1.04 -7.56 5.62
N ASN A 98 -1.47 -7.09 4.46
CA ASN A 98 -1.90 -5.73 4.18
C ASN A 98 -3.34 -5.74 3.66
N ILE A 99 -4.17 -4.80 4.11
CA ILE A 99 -5.51 -4.57 3.59
C ILE A 99 -5.67 -3.07 3.38
N VAL A 100 -6.08 -2.67 2.18
CA VAL A 100 -6.35 -1.29 1.83
C VAL A 100 -7.77 -1.20 1.27
N ARG A 101 -8.63 -0.42 1.91
CA ARG A 101 -10.01 -0.27 1.48
C ARG A 101 -10.13 0.45 0.14
N PRO A 102 -11.27 0.28 -0.58
CA PRO A 102 -11.59 1.09 -1.75
C PRO A 102 -11.52 2.59 -1.44
N TYR A 103 -11.08 3.38 -2.41
CA TYR A 103 -10.92 4.85 -2.36
C TYR A 103 -9.95 5.37 -1.30
N MET A 104 -9.21 4.48 -0.63
CA MET A 104 -8.15 4.89 0.28
C MET A 104 -7.12 5.75 -0.46
N TYR A 105 -6.68 6.83 0.15
CA TYR A 105 -5.69 7.77 -0.39
C TYR A 105 -6.17 8.68 -1.53
N SER A 106 -7.43 8.57 -1.96
CA SER A 106 -8.01 9.41 -3.02
C SER A 106 -8.96 10.47 -2.45
N HIS A 107 -8.94 11.67 -3.00
CA HIS A 107 -9.79 12.78 -2.58
C HIS A 107 -10.43 13.49 -3.76
N THR A 108 -11.61 14.10 -3.50
CA THR A 108 -12.32 14.91 -4.49
C THR A 108 -11.54 16.17 -4.78
N PRO A 109 -11.30 16.50 -6.07
CA PRO A 109 -10.71 17.78 -6.42
C PRO A 109 -11.56 18.94 -5.87
N GLN A 110 -10.99 19.77 -5.03
CA GLN A 110 -11.66 20.95 -4.51
C GLN A 110 -11.49 22.12 -5.50
N GLY A 111 -12.61 22.57 -6.10
CA GLY A 111 -12.63 23.75 -6.95
C GLY A 111 -13.14 23.54 -8.37
N THR A 112 -13.51 24.63 -9.04
CA THR A 112 -13.98 24.67 -10.42
C THR A 112 -12.80 24.59 -11.39
N GLY A 113 -12.31 23.41 -11.65
CA GLY A 113 -11.24 23.22 -12.63
C GLY A 113 -10.76 21.77 -12.65
N ASN A 114 -10.26 21.32 -13.79
CA ASN A 114 -9.76 19.98 -14.06
C ASN A 114 -8.52 19.57 -13.22
N SER A 115 -8.46 19.94 -11.96
CA SER A 115 -7.39 19.50 -11.07
C SER A 115 -7.70 18.08 -10.61
N VAL A 116 -6.94 17.13 -11.10
CA VAL A 116 -6.76 15.81 -10.52
C VAL A 116 -6.42 16.03 -9.05
N GLY A 117 -7.12 15.36 -8.12
CA GLY A 117 -7.02 15.60 -6.69
C GLY A 117 -5.61 15.86 -6.19
N GLU A 118 -5.33 17.14 -5.95
CA GLU A 118 -4.02 17.58 -5.43
C GLU A 118 -3.79 17.03 -4.01
N ASP A 119 -4.87 16.57 -3.37
CA ASP A 119 -4.92 16.06 -2.00
C ASP A 119 -4.71 14.55 -1.90
N ASN A 120 -4.63 13.87 -3.05
CA ASN A 120 -4.36 12.45 -3.08
C ASN A 120 -3.02 12.14 -2.42
N TYR A 121 -2.96 11.06 -1.65
CA TYR A 121 -1.71 10.61 -1.03
C TYR A 121 -0.85 9.88 -2.06
N ALA A 122 -0.40 10.65 -3.06
CA ALA A 122 0.37 10.20 -4.20
C ALA A 122 1.42 11.25 -4.61
N HIS A 123 2.47 10.82 -5.30
CA HIS A 123 3.52 11.69 -5.81
C HIS A 123 4.15 11.08 -7.06
N TYR A 124 4.46 11.90 -8.07
CA TYR A 124 5.01 11.44 -9.35
C TYR A 124 4.25 10.27 -10.00
N ASN A 125 2.92 10.31 -9.98
CA ASN A 125 2.05 9.24 -10.48
C ASN A 125 2.18 7.88 -9.75
N GLU A 126 2.65 7.87 -8.50
CA GLU A 126 2.73 6.67 -7.67
C GLU A 126 2.06 6.90 -6.31
N PRO A 127 1.35 5.91 -5.76
CA PRO A 127 0.85 5.96 -4.39
C PRO A 127 2.02 6.08 -3.40
N LEU A 128 1.89 6.94 -2.39
CA LEU A 128 2.90 7.07 -1.32
C LEU A 128 2.80 5.98 -0.25
N ALA A 129 1.74 5.18 -0.26
CA ALA A 129 1.56 4.06 0.68
C ALA A 129 1.69 2.71 -0.05
N HIS A 130 0.58 1.97 -0.21
CA HIS A 130 0.66 0.66 -0.85
C HIS A 130 0.91 0.81 -2.36
N PRO A 131 1.93 0.13 -2.95
CA PRO A 131 2.28 0.30 -4.37
C PRO A 131 1.16 -0.07 -5.35
N TRP A 132 0.24 -0.94 -4.94
CA TRP A 132 -0.89 -1.35 -5.77
C TRP A 132 -2.12 -0.43 -5.63
N GLY A 133 -2.04 0.67 -4.86
CA GLY A 133 -3.16 1.59 -4.66
C GLY A 133 -4.14 1.16 -3.59
N GLY A 134 -5.44 1.25 -3.88
CA GLY A 134 -6.54 0.89 -2.98
C GLY A 134 -7.25 -0.42 -3.37
N ASN A 135 -8.32 -0.77 -2.64
CA ASN A 135 -9.22 -1.90 -2.92
C ASN A 135 -8.51 -3.26 -3.03
N LEU A 136 -7.63 -3.58 -2.07
CA LEU A 136 -6.76 -4.75 -2.12
C LEU A 136 -6.52 -5.41 -0.76
N TRP A 137 -6.06 -6.65 -0.83
CA TRP A 137 -5.31 -7.29 0.24
C TRP A 137 -4.04 -7.95 -0.33
N GLU A 138 -2.99 -7.99 0.46
CA GLU A 138 -1.70 -8.59 0.13
C GLU A 138 -1.15 -9.40 1.30
N MET A 139 -0.46 -10.48 0.99
CA MET A 139 0.38 -11.23 1.91
C MET A 139 1.82 -11.21 1.39
N VAL A 140 2.74 -10.87 2.27
CA VAL A 140 4.19 -10.91 2.02
C VAL A 140 4.80 -11.95 2.93
N ALA A 141 5.52 -12.90 2.34
CA ALA A 141 6.34 -13.84 3.08
C ALA A 141 7.80 -13.70 2.65
N ARG A 142 8.72 -13.65 3.60
CA ARG A 142 10.16 -13.58 3.33
C ARG A 142 10.90 -14.57 4.22
N VAL A 143 11.78 -15.33 3.60
CA VAL A 143 12.73 -16.22 4.26
C VAL A 143 14.13 -15.81 3.85
N GLN A 144 15.04 -15.65 4.82
CA GLN A 144 16.44 -15.35 4.55
C GLN A 144 17.30 -16.29 5.39
N TYR A 145 18.37 -16.81 4.80
CA TYR A 145 19.29 -17.68 5.49
C TYR A 145 20.74 -17.36 5.11
N ASN A 146 21.57 -17.13 6.14
CA ASN A 146 23.00 -16.93 5.96
C ASN A 146 23.77 -18.18 6.42
N TRP A 147 24.48 -18.79 5.49
CA TRP A 147 25.34 -19.95 5.77
C TRP A 147 26.76 -19.71 5.30
N LYS A 148 27.68 -19.48 6.24
CA LYS A 148 29.08 -19.11 5.94
C LYS A 148 29.15 -17.87 5.06
N ARG A 149 29.53 -18.04 3.79
CA ARG A 149 29.65 -17.00 2.76
C ARG A 149 28.43 -16.94 1.83
N TRP A 150 27.47 -17.86 2.00
CA TRP A 150 26.27 -17.92 1.20
C TRP A 150 25.13 -17.17 1.85
N TYR A 151 24.38 -16.48 1.03
CA TYR A 151 23.10 -15.85 1.38
C TYR A 151 22.01 -16.38 0.46
N PHE A 152 20.92 -16.77 1.04
CA PHE A 152 19.72 -17.24 0.35
C PHE A 152 18.55 -16.37 0.79
N GLN A 153 17.73 -15.95 -0.18
CA GLN A 153 16.48 -15.26 0.10
C GLN A 153 15.39 -15.83 -0.80
N TYR A 154 14.25 -16.04 -0.20
CA TYR A 154 12.99 -16.24 -0.91
C TYR A 154 12.00 -15.19 -0.44
N LYS A 155 11.30 -14.52 -1.38
CA LYS A 155 10.23 -13.58 -1.12
C LYS A 155 9.02 -13.96 -1.96
N LEU A 156 7.86 -14.04 -1.31
CA LEU A 156 6.56 -14.20 -1.94
C LEU A 156 5.74 -12.95 -1.66
N ASN A 157 5.22 -12.31 -2.71
CA ASN A 157 4.10 -11.40 -2.64
C ASN A 157 2.91 -12.08 -3.30
N TYR A 158 1.80 -12.20 -2.60
CA TYR A 158 0.56 -12.75 -3.11
C TYR A 158 -0.61 -11.90 -2.65
N GLY A 159 -1.47 -11.51 -3.57
CA GLY A 159 -2.62 -10.71 -3.20
C GLY A 159 -3.63 -10.55 -4.32
N GLN A 160 -4.71 -9.86 -4.00
CA GLN A 160 -5.80 -9.57 -4.90
C GLN A 160 -6.24 -8.12 -4.76
N TYR A 161 -6.67 -7.53 -5.85
CA TYR A 161 -7.32 -6.23 -5.86
C TYR A 161 -8.54 -6.23 -6.80
N GLY A 162 -9.47 -5.33 -6.54
CA GLY A 162 -10.58 -5.03 -7.43
C GLY A 162 -10.18 -3.87 -8.33
N ASP A 163 -9.90 -4.14 -9.59
CA ASP A 163 -9.50 -3.14 -10.58
C ASP A 163 -10.70 -2.30 -11.04
N ASP A 164 -10.43 -1.08 -11.49
CA ASP A 164 -11.42 -0.11 -11.93
C ASP A 164 -12.00 -0.48 -13.31
N TRP A 165 -12.72 -1.61 -13.34
CA TRP A 165 -13.33 -2.17 -14.54
C TRP A 165 -14.62 -2.92 -14.23
N ASP A 166 -15.70 -2.57 -14.93
CA ASP A 166 -16.96 -3.30 -14.91
C ASP A 166 -16.87 -4.46 -15.92
N VAL A 167 -16.81 -5.69 -15.38
CA VAL A 167 -16.67 -6.90 -16.20
C VAL A 167 -17.93 -7.22 -16.98
N GLU A 168 -19.12 -6.92 -16.44
CA GLU A 168 -20.41 -7.25 -17.08
C GLU A 168 -20.65 -6.37 -18.30
N ASN A 169 -20.39 -5.08 -18.15
CA ASN A 169 -20.60 -4.11 -19.23
C ASN A 169 -19.35 -3.91 -20.10
N ASN A 170 -18.21 -4.47 -19.69
CA ASN A 170 -16.91 -4.36 -20.37
C ASN A 170 -16.46 -2.91 -20.57
N VAL A 171 -16.63 -2.08 -19.55
CA VAL A 171 -16.27 -0.64 -19.55
C VAL A 171 -15.44 -0.28 -18.33
N TRP A 172 -14.71 0.82 -18.45
CA TRP A 172 -14.06 1.41 -17.30
C TRP A 172 -15.11 1.90 -16.28
N ALA A 173 -14.87 1.62 -15.00
CA ALA A 173 -15.73 2.06 -13.90
C ALA A 173 -14.89 2.17 -12.63
N ASN A 174 -15.08 3.25 -11.88
CA ASN A 174 -14.31 3.49 -10.67
C ASN A 174 -14.82 2.66 -9.49
N TYR A 175 -14.00 1.73 -9.02
CA TYR A 175 -14.21 0.92 -7.83
C TYR A 175 -13.24 1.23 -6.70
N GLY A 176 -12.47 2.31 -6.82
CA GLY A 176 -11.55 2.81 -5.79
C GLY A 176 -10.22 2.08 -5.69
N HIS A 177 -9.74 1.54 -6.79
CA HIS A 177 -8.40 0.96 -6.88
C HIS A 177 -7.35 2.03 -7.18
N ASN A 178 -7.61 2.86 -8.20
CA ASN A 178 -6.70 3.92 -8.59
C ASN A 178 -6.82 5.12 -7.64
N VAL A 179 -5.73 5.47 -6.97
CA VAL A 179 -5.69 6.58 -6.00
C VAL A 179 -5.94 7.97 -6.61
N TYR A 180 -5.93 8.09 -7.93
CA TYR A 180 -6.25 9.33 -8.65
C TYR A 180 -7.73 9.48 -8.97
N ASN A 181 -8.55 8.44 -8.75
CA ASN A 181 -9.98 8.44 -8.97
C ASN A 181 -10.69 8.42 -7.62
N ASP A 182 -11.29 9.53 -7.26
CA ASP A 182 -12.03 9.62 -6.00
C ASP A 182 -13.47 9.08 -6.12
N TYR A 183 -14.16 9.00 -4.99
CA TYR A 183 -15.52 8.44 -4.93
C TYR A 183 -16.58 9.29 -5.65
N SER A 184 -16.32 10.54 -6.02
CA SER A 184 -17.28 11.35 -6.78
C SER A 184 -17.54 10.79 -8.18
N THR A 185 -16.61 9.98 -8.69
CA THR A 185 -16.74 9.24 -9.94
C THR A 185 -17.07 7.76 -9.74
N ALA A 186 -17.36 7.35 -8.49
CA ALA A 186 -17.77 5.98 -8.17
C ALA A 186 -19.05 5.60 -8.91
N ILE A 187 -19.15 4.35 -9.34
CA ILE A 187 -20.43 3.87 -9.87
C ILE A 187 -21.38 3.60 -8.71
N PRO A 188 -22.66 3.96 -8.87
CA PRO A 188 -23.67 3.65 -7.87
C PRO A 188 -23.87 2.12 -7.74
N LEU A 189 -23.68 1.58 -6.53
CA LEU A 189 -23.86 0.16 -6.21
C LEU A 189 -25.03 -0.11 -5.25
N ASP A 190 -25.54 0.92 -4.60
CA ASP A 190 -26.65 0.84 -3.64
C ASP A 190 -27.49 2.13 -3.69
N TRP A 191 -28.81 2.00 -3.67
CA TRP A 191 -29.76 3.11 -3.83
C TRP A 191 -30.68 3.21 -2.64
N ASP A 192 -31.08 4.42 -2.29
CA ASP A 192 -32.11 4.64 -1.29
C ASP A 192 -33.53 4.42 -1.86
N GLU A 193 -34.55 4.52 -1.03
CA GLU A 193 -35.96 4.38 -1.40
C GLU A 193 -36.45 5.42 -2.43
N ASN A 194 -35.71 6.52 -2.61
CA ASN A 194 -36.01 7.60 -3.55
C ASN A 194 -35.16 7.49 -4.82
N GLY A 195 -34.32 6.46 -4.95
CA GLY A 195 -33.46 6.25 -6.09
C GLY A 195 -32.19 7.13 -6.11
N HIS A 196 -31.74 7.62 -4.95
CA HIS A 196 -30.45 8.31 -4.85
C HIS A 196 -29.33 7.33 -4.51
N ASP A 197 -28.15 7.56 -5.07
CA ASP A 197 -26.93 6.80 -4.71
C ASP A 197 -26.60 7.00 -3.23
N THR A 198 -26.44 5.89 -2.51
CA THR A 198 -26.07 5.88 -1.09
C THR A 198 -24.58 5.87 -0.85
N TYR A 199 -23.76 5.76 -1.90
CA TYR A 199 -22.32 5.53 -1.82
C TYR A 199 -21.92 4.30 -1.00
N ASN A 200 -22.83 3.33 -0.84
CA ASN A 200 -22.57 2.05 -0.19
C ASN A 200 -22.30 0.96 -1.23
N GLY A 201 -22.01 -0.27 -0.77
CA GLY A 201 -21.78 -1.42 -1.62
C GLY A 201 -20.32 -1.61 -2.07
N HIS A 202 -19.45 -0.65 -1.80
CA HIS A 202 -18.03 -0.73 -2.16
C HIS A 202 -17.24 -1.54 -1.14
N TYR A 203 -17.37 -2.85 -1.26
CA TYR A 203 -16.61 -3.80 -0.44
C TYR A 203 -15.23 -4.06 -1.04
N LEU A 204 -14.39 -4.70 -0.26
CA LEU A 204 -13.06 -5.11 -0.70
C LEU A 204 -13.16 -6.04 -1.93
N LEU A 205 -12.34 -5.80 -2.94
CA LEU A 205 -12.28 -6.52 -4.22
C LEU A 205 -13.51 -6.33 -5.14
N THR A 206 -14.33 -5.31 -4.92
CA THR A 206 -15.37 -4.91 -5.90
C THR A 206 -14.69 -4.41 -7.18
N GLY A 207 -15.31 -4.67 -8.34
CA GLY A 207 -14.73 -4.45 -9.67
C GLY A 207 -14.09 -5.70 -10.26
N ARG A 208 -13.22 -5.56 -11.26
CA ARG A 208 -12.55 -6.69 -11.87
C ARG A 208 -11.53 -7.32 -10.92
N LYS A 209 -11.85 -8.52 -10.43
CA LYS A 209 -10.96 -9.23 -9.53
C LYS A 209 -9.67 -9.64 -10.22
N THR A 210 -8.57 -9.13 -9.71
CA THR A 210 -7.23 -9.38 -10.21
C THR A 210 -6.37 -10.00 -9.12
N THR A 211 -5.68 -11.08 -9.47
CA THR A 211 -4.75 -11.79 -8.57
C THR A 211 -3.32 -11.56 -9.05
N MET A 212 -2.45 -11.11 -8.15
CA MET A 212 -1.01 -11.01 -8.39
C MET A 212 -0.25 -11.97 -7.51
N MET A 213 0.77 -12.61 -8.09
CA MET A 213 1.74 -13.42 -7.36
C MET A 213 3.14 -13.13 -7.90
N MET A 214 4.06 -12.81 -7.01
CA MET A 214 5.47 -12.63 -7.34
C MET A 214 6.32 -13.48 -6.40
N ASN A 215 7.11 -14.38 -6.98
CA ASN A 215 8.10 -15.18 -6.29
C ASN A 215 9.48 -14.68 -6.69
N ASP A 216 10.30 -14.41 -5.71
CA ASP A 216 11.66 -13.91 -5.91
C ASP A 216 12.63 -14.75 -5.11
N PHE A 217 13.59 -15.38 -5.79
CA PHE A 217 14.60 -16.23 -5.20
C PHE A 217 15.99 -15.72 -5.53
N ILE A 218 16.76 -15.38 -4.50
CA ILE A 218 18.14 -14.86 -4.62
C ILE A 218 19.09 -15.82 -3.94
N VAL A 219 20.17 -16.14 -4.65
CA VAL A 219 21.37 -16.79 -4.10
C VAL A 219 22.55 -15.86 -4.29
N SER A 220 23.32 -15.66 -3.24
CA SER A 220 24.48 -14.78 -3.28
C SER A 220 25.67 -15.41 -2.55
N TYR A 221 26.87 -15.21 -3.08
CA TYR A 221 28.12 -15.66 -2.48
C TYR A 221 29.05 -14.47 -2.20
N LEU A 222 29.46 -14.34 -0.94
CA LEU A 222 30.40 -13.30 -0.49
C LEU A 222 31.82 -13.62 -0.93
N VAL A 223 32.28 -12.94 -1.96
CA VAL A 223 33.64 -13.10 -2.52
C VAL A 223 34.67 -12.41 -1.66
N ASN A 224 34.40 -11.16 -1.28
CA ASN A 224 35.30 -10.34 -0.48
C ASN A 224 34.52 -9.63 0.65
N SER A 225 34.87 -9.91 1.90
CA SER A 225 34.22 -9.34 3.07
C SER A 225 34.61 -7.88 3.34
N ALA A 226 35.80 -7.45 2.93
CA ALA A 226 36.27 -6.07 3.18
C ALA A 226 35.43 -5.04 2.42
N TYR A 227 34.95 -5.39 1.22
CA TYR A 227 34.12 -4.52 0.39
C TYR A 227 32.69 -5.02 0.26
N SER A 228 32.27 -6.01 1.06
CA SER A 228 30.98 -6.68 0.94
C SER A 228 30.66 -7.12 -0.51
N MET A 229 31.71 -7.54 -1.24
CA MET A 229 31.57 -7.90 -2.65
C MET A 229 30.93 -9.28 -2.78
N ASN A 230 29.79 -9.32 -3.43
CA ASN A 230 29.00 -10.52 -3.66
C ASN A 230 28.77 -10.74 -5.16
N ILE A 231 28.80 -11.99 -5.58
CA ILE A 231 28.16 -12.41 -6.83
C ILE A 231 26.80 -12.97 -6.50
N PHE A 232 25.79 -12.67 -7.31
CA PHE A 232 24.43 -13.15 -7.09
C PHE A 232 23.78 -13.65 -8.36
N ALA A 233 22.83 -14.55 -8.18
CA ALA A 233 21.85 -14.95 -9.17
C ALA A 233 20.46 -14.81 -8.55
N GLU A 234 19.50 -14.38 -9.34
CA GLU A 234 18.13 -14.12 -8.95
C GLU A 234 17.18 -14.65 -10.01
N VAL A 235 16.09 -15.25 -9.56
CA VAL A 235 15.00 -15.71 -10.41
C VAL A 235 13.73 -15.10 -9.88
N THR A 236 13.06 -14.28 -10.69
CA THR A 236 11.75 -13.70 -10.37
C THR A 236 10.69 -14.33 -11.27
N HIS A 237 9.68 -14.95 -10.67
CA HIS A 237 8.48 -15.39 -11.34
C HIS A 237 7.31 -14.49 -10.95
N ARG A 238 6.67 -13.88 -11.96
CA ARG A 238 5.50 -13.02 -11.79
C ARG A 238 4.31 -13.63 -12.53
N SER A 239 3.19 -13.77 -11.83
CA SER A 239 1.92 -14.22 -12.38
C SER A 239 0.85 -13.16 -12.15
N TYR A 240 0.14 -12.81 -13.21
CA TYR A 240 -0.96 -11.87 -13.21
C TYR A 240 -2.19 -12.54 -13.80
N LYS A 241 -3.31 -12.54 -13.05
CA LYS A 241 -4.58 -13.15 -13.45
C LYS A 241 -5.71 -12.18 -13.17
N ALA A 242 -6.28 -11.61 -14.22
CA ALA A 242 -7.45 -10.73 -14.14
C ALA A 242 -8.68 -11.40 -14.73
N GLN A 243 -9.82 -11.21 -14.09
CA GLN A 243 -11.09 -11.77 -14.55
C GLN A 243 -11.42 -11.29 -15.97
N GLY A 244 -11.67 -12.24 -16.88
CA GLY A 244 -12.00 -11.94 -18.29
C GLY A 244 -10.78 -11.62 -19.17
N LEU A 245 -9.54 -11.75 -18.67
CA LEU A 245 -8.31 -11.56 -19.43
C LEU A 245 -7.44 -12.83 -19.42
N ASP A 246 -6.57 -12.94 -20.40
CA ASP A 246 -5.57 -14.01 -20.45
C ASP A 246 -4.56 -13.90 -19.29
N ASN A 247 -4.18 -15.04 -18.74
CA ASN A 247 -3.18 -15.09 -17.69
C ASN A 247 -1.81 -14.72 -18.25
N GLN A 248 -1.12 -13.82 -17.55
CA GLN A 248 0.25 -13.44 -17.88
C GLN A 248 1.21 -14.06 -16.86
N ASN A 249 2.30 -14.65 -17.36
CA ASN A 249 3.35 -15.22 -16.52
C ASN A 249 4.70 -14.82 -17.10
N ASP A 250 5.53 -14.22 -16.27
CA ASP A 250 6.88 -13.80 -16.63
C ASP A 250 7.89 -14.55 -15.76
N LEU A 251 9.01 -14.95 -16.36
CA LEU A 251 10.15 -15.50 -15.67
C LEU A 251 11.39 -14.68 -16.03
N ILE A 252 11.97 -14.03 -15.03
CA ILE A 252 13.09 -13.12 -15.19
C ILE A 252 14.31 -13.70 -14.48
N PHE A 253 15.43 -13.77 -15.17
CA PHE A 253 16.72 -14.18 -14.62
C PHE A 253 17.65 -12.98 -14.54
N SER A 254 18.25 -12.76 -13.38
CA SER A 254 19.23 -11.71 -13.15
C SER A 254 20.49 -12.31 -12.53
N PHE A 255 21.65 -11.81 -12.91
CA PHE A 255 22.90 -12.14 -12.27
C PHE A 255 23.85 -10.94 -12.28
N GLY A 256 24.73 -10.87 -11.33
CA GLY A 256 25.63 -9.73 -11.27
C GLY A 256 26.59 -9.77 -10.08
N ILE A 257 27.32 -8.67 -9.97
CA ILE A 257 28.22 -8.39 -8.87
C ILE A 257 27.65 -7.19 -8.11
N ARG A 258 27.54 -7.32 -6.79
CA ARG A 258 27.10 -6.25 -5.89
C ARG A 258 28.23 -5.99 -4.88
N THR A 259 28.56 -4.73 -4.66
CA THR A 259 29.53 -4.32 -3.66
C THR A 259 28.99 -3.11 -2.88
N SER A 260 29.25 -3.07 -1.57
CA SER A 260 29.09 -1.86 -0.76
C SER A 260 30.41 -1.12 -0.78
N LEU A 261 30.58 -0.21 -1.71
CA LEU A 261 31.61 0.80 -1.59
C LEU A 261 31.17 1.77 -0.50
N ASP A 262 32.11 2.12 0.37
CA ASP A 262 31.85 3.10 1.43
C ASP A 262 31.45 4.42 0.77
N ARG A 263 30.14 4.74 0.81
CA ARG A 263 29.66 6.04 0.36
C ARG A 263 29.99 7.01 1.48
N LYS A 264 31.09 7.74 1.34
CA LYS A 264 31.29 8.94 2.13
C LYS A 264 30.15 9.89 1.81
N TYR A 265 29.18 9.95 2.69
CA TYR A 265 28.17 11.01 2.67
C TYR A 265 28.89 12.30 3.02
N TYR A 266 28.96 13.20 2.08
CA TYR A 266 29.30 14.58 2.37
C TYR A 266 27.95 15.31 2.52
N ASP A 267 27.56 15.58 3.76
CA ASP A 267 26.52 16.56 4.06
C ASP A 267 27.13 17.94 3.78
N PHE A 268 26.73 18.56 2.70
CA PHE A 268 27.03 19.96 2.42
C PHE A 268 25.76 20.78 2.61
#